data_bdb4ce968acc210c801f7dbbc65f573e
#
_entry.id   bdb4ce968acc210c801f7dbbc65f573e
#
_cell.length_a   1.000
_cell.length_b   1.000
_cell.length_c   1.000
_cell.angle_alpha   90.00
_cell.angle_beta   90.00
_cell.angle_gamma   90.00
#
_symmetry.space_group_name_H-M   'P 1'
#
loop_
_entity.id
_entity.type
_entity.pdbx_description
1 polymer ?
#
loop_
_entity_poly.entity_id
_entity_poly.type
_entity_poly.pdbx_seq_one_letter_code
_entity_poly.pdbx_strand_id
1 'polypeptide(L)'
;MTEAGTLYLCATPIGNLEDITPRVLRTLSEADIIAAEDTRHTLQLLNHFNIKGHLVRYDEHSKDKNGPKLIAELLDGKNVALVSDAGFPGIADPGEQLAHEAIDAGIKVVPLPGANAALCALIASGLPSSPFFFGGFLPKSKKNRAEQLAALKNIPSTIILYEAPHRIKDVLKEILAAWGDRQLAAARELTKLHEEFFRGSVTECLAWLEAQPPRGEFCLVIAQGEANMQEETQAADPLDEVKALIAQGMDKKAALAQVAKARKVPKRELYNRLLDEE
;
A
#
# COMPACT_ATOMS: atom_id res chain seq x y z
N MET A 1 -30.27 13.70 -23.51
CA MET A 1 -29.03 13.93 -22.72
C MET A 1 -28.08 12.83 -23.16
N THR A 2 -26.90 13.17 -23.61
CA THR A 2 -25.84 12.21 -23.88
C THR A 2 -25.51 11.47 -22.58
N GLU A 3 -25.32 10.17 -22.63
CA GLU A 3 -24.85 9.39 -21.48
C GLU A 3 -23.42 9.86 -21.14
N ALA A 4 -23.13 10.06 -19.86
CA ALA A 4 -21.80 10.47 -19.43
C ALA A 4 -20.76 9.39 -19.78
N GLY A 5 -19.56 9.81 -20.13
CA GLY A 5 -18.45 8.91 -20.36
C GLY A 5 -17.95 8.21 -19.10
N THR A 6 -16.81 7.52 -19.21
CA THR A 6 -16.21 6.76 -18.11
C THR A 6 -14.82 7.28 -17.81
N LEU A 7 -14.52 7.49 -16.52
CA LEU A 7 -13.15 7.72 -16.05
C LEU A 7 -12.48 6.36 -15.76
N TYR A 8 -11.41 6.06 -16.48
CA TYR A 8 -10.60 4.88 -16.26
C TYR A 8 -9.32 5.25 -15.49
N LEU A 9 -9.09 4.59 -14.35
CA LEU A 9 -7.86 4.72 -13.60
C LEU A 9 -6.92 3.60 -14.04
N CYS A 10 -5.92 3.95 -14.85
CA CYS A 10 -5.08 2.97 -15.56
C CYS A 10 -3.73 2.81 -14.86
N ALA A 11 -3.45 1.64 -14.30
CA ALA A 11 -2.13 1.34 -13.77
C ALA A 11 -1.11 1.20 -14.90
N THR A 12 0.00 1.94 -14.81
CA THR A 12 1.13 1.89 -15.74
C THR A 12 2.28 1.02 -15.20
N PRO A 13 3.21 0.58 -16.03
CA PRO A 13 4.38 -0.15 -15.58
C PRO A 13 5.22 0.65 -14.57
N ILE A 14 5.85 -0.05 -13.63
CA ILE A 14 6.72 0.56 -12.62
C ILE A 14 8.22 0.40 -12.93
N GLY A 15 8.54 -0.12 -14.13
CA GLY A 15 9.92 -0.30 -14.55
C GLY A 15 10.09 -1.31 -15.68
N ASN A 16 9.11 -2.21 -15.89
CA ASN A 16 9.11 -3.19 -16.95
C ASN A 16 7.84 -3.03 -17.82
N LEU A 17 8.01 -2.72 -19.10
CA LEU A 17 6.90 -2.52 -20.02
C LEU A 17 6.02 -3.76 -20.21
N GLU A 18 6.54 -4.96 -19.93
CA GLU A 18 5.77 -6.21 -20.01
C GLU A 18 4.71 -6.33 -18.90
N ASP A 19 4.79 -5.52 -17.84
CA ASP A 19 3.82 -5.50 -16.75
C ASP A 19 2.53 -4.74 -17.09
N ILE A 20 2.45 -4.11 -18.26
CA ILE A 20 1.22 -3.46 -18.71
C ILE A 20 0.19 -4.50 -19.14
N THR A 21 -1.05 -4.32 -18.69
CA THR A 21 -2.09 -5.27 -19.07
C THR A 21 -2.68 -4.99 -20.45
N PRO A 22 -3.10 -6.02 -21.22
CA PRO A 22 -3.80 -5.81 -22.49
C PRO A 22 -5.05 -4.95 -22.37
N ARG A 23 -5.72 -4.98 -21.21
CA ARG A 23 -6.89 -4.14 -20.95
C ARG A 23 -6.53 -2.67 -20.84
N VAL A 24 -5.41 -2.34 -20.18
CA VAL A 24 -4.90 -0.96 -20.12
C VAL A 24 -4.53 -0.46 -21.51
N LEU A 25 -3.79 -1.23 -22.30
CA LEU A 25 -3.41 -0.86 -23.67
C LEU A 25 -4.63 -0.57 -24.55
N ARG A 26 -5.65 -1.45 -24.50
CA ARG A 26 -6.90 -1.24 -25.24
C ARG A 26 -7.59 0.03 -24.78
N THR A 27 -7.74 0.25 -23.45
CA THR A 27 -8.38 1.44 -22.90
C THR A 27 -7.67 2.72 -23.32
N LEU A 28 -6.32 2.75 -23.27
CA LEU A 28 -5.53 3.89 -23.73
C LEU A 28 -5.71 4.17 -25.24
N SER A 29 -5.93 3.14 -26.05
CA SER A 29 -6.17 3.32 -27.48
C SER A 29 -7.59 3.77 -27.83
N GLU A 30 -8.57 3.48 -26.96
CA GLU A 30 -9.98 3.78 -27.15
C GLU A 30 -10.43 5.07 -26.43
N ALA A 31 -9.66 5.58 -25.49
CA ALA A 31 -9.99 6.78 -24.73
C ALA A 31 -9.93 8.05 -25.59
N ASP A 32 -10.91 8.93 -25.43
CA ASP A 32 -10.93 10.24 -26.12
C ASP A 32 -9.84 11.18 -25.57
N ILE A 33 -9.53 11.06 -24.27
CA ILE A 33 -8.53 11.87 -23.58
C ILE A 33 -7.71 10.97 -22.67
N ILE A 34 -6.38 11.17 -22.69
CA ILE A 34 -5.46 10.56 -21.72
C ILE A 34 -4.93 11.67 -20.82
N ALA A 35 -5.40 11.66 -19.56
CA ALA A 35 -4.91 12.56 -18.53
C ALA A 35 -3.65 11.95 -17.88
N ALA A 36 -2.54 12.67 -17.92
CA ALA A 36 -1.22 12.16 -17.54
C ALA A 36 -0.49 13.11 -16.59
N GLU A 37 0.23 12.55 -15.62
CA GLU A 37 1.06 13.31 -14.68
C GLU A 37 2.21 14.02 -15.43
N ASP A 38 3.10 13.26 -16.11
CA ASP A 38 4.04 13.80 -17.08
C ASP A 38 3.69 13.30 -18.49
N THR A 39 3.17 14.21 -19.31
CA THR A 39 2.79 13.90 -20.70
C THR A 39 3.96 13.44 -21.56
N ARG A 40 5.21 13.79 -21.23
CA ARG A 40 6.41 13.37 -21.96
C ARG A 40 6.72 11.91 -21.65
N HIS A 41 6.61 11.52 -20.38
CA HIS A 41 6.80 10.13 -19.94
C HIS A 41 5.71 9.23 -20.55
N THR A 42 4.45 9.64 -20.43
CA THR A 42 3.31 8.93 -21.01
C THR A 42 3.42 8.81 -22.54
N LEU A 43 3.89 9.86 -23.23
CA LEU A 43 4.10 9.80 -24.68
C LEU A 43 5.12 8.73 -25.10
N GLN A 44 6.18 8.51 -24.29
CA GLN A 44 7.14 7.43 -24.55
C GLN A 44 6.48 6.05 -24.44
N LEU A 45 5.64 5.85 -23.41
CA LEU A 45 4.87 4.63 -23.23
C LEU A 45 3.91 4.38 -24.41
N LEU A 46 3.13 5.39 -24.79
CA LEU A 46 2.19 5.29 -25.92
C LEU A 46 2.92 4.99 -27.25
N ASN A 47 4.04 5.65 -27.51
CA ASN A 47 4.84 5.42 -28.71
C ASN A 47 5.39 3.99 -28.75
N HIS A 48 5.85 3.44 -27.63
CA HIS A 48 6.33 2.06 -27.56
C HIS A 48 5.25 1.06 -28.01
N PHE A 49 3.99 1.30 -27.62
CA PHE A 49 2.87 0.43 -27.98
C PHE A 49 2.12 0.89 -29.25
N ASN A 50 2.65 1.87 -29.98
CA ASN A 50 2.03 2.43 -31.19
C ASN A 50 0.61 2.97 -30.97
N ILE A 51 0.32 3.51 -29.77
CA ILE A 51 -0.96 4.11 -29.43
C ILE A 51 -0.88 5.60 -29.71
N LYS A 52 -1.92 6.14 -30.37
CA LYS A 52 -2.12 7.57 -30.59
C LYS A 52 -3.22 8.05 -29.65
N GLY A 53 -2.99 9.12 -28.90
CA GLY A 53 -3.98 9.64 -27.95
C GLY A 53 -3.85 11.14 -27.75
N HIS A 54 -4.93 11.75 -27.31
CA HIS A 54 -4.96 13.16 -26.91
C HIS A 54 -4.50 13.28 -25.47
N LEU A 55 -3.25 13.71 -25.24
CA LEU A 55 -2.66 13.87 -23.92
C LEU A 55 -3.05 15.22 -23.30
N VAL A 56 -3.54 15.18 -22.07
CA VAL A 56 -3.79 16.35 -21.22
C VAL A 56 -3.00 16.19 -19.95
N ARG A 57 -2.27 17.23 -19.53
CA ARG A 57 -1.50 17.23 -18.29
C ARG A 57 -2.44 17.27 -17.08
N TYR A 58 -2.23 16.35 -16.12
CA TYR A 58 -2.94 16.31 -14.84
C TYR A 58 -1.97 15.92 -13.72
N ASP A 59 -1.28 16.91 -13.18
CA ASP A 59 -0.32 16.80 -12.08
C ASP A 59 -0.74 17.67 -10.89
N GLU A 60 0.02 17.62 -9.80
CA GLU A 60 -0.24 18.38 -8.57
C GLU A 60 -0.40 19.91 -8.81
N HIS A 61 0.28 20.46 -9.82
CA HIS A 61 0.23 21.88 -10.15
C HIS A 61 -0.91 22.25 -11.10
N SER A 62 -1.39 21.30 -11.91
CA SER A 62 -2.40 21.54 -12.94
C SER A 62 -3.78 20.98 -12.60
N LYS A 63 -3.90 20.15 -11.55
CA LYS A 63 -5.15 19.46 -11.17
C LYS A 63 -6.32 20.43 -10.97
N ASP A 64 -6.13 21.54 -10.26
CA ASP A 64 -7.19 22.53 -9.99
C ASP A 64 -7.70 23.22 -11.26
N LYS A 65 -6.84 23.36 -12.26
CA LYS A 65 -7.20 23.99 -13.56
C LYS A 65 -7.79 22.97 -14.53
N ASN A 66 -7.22 21.78 -14.60
CA ASN A 66 -7.57 20.80 -15.62
C ASN A 66 -8.61 19.78 -15.13
N GLY A 67 -8.74 19.53 -13.82
CA GLY A 67 -9.77 18.67 -13.24
C GLY A 67 -11.18 19.04 -13.67
N PRO A 68 -11.64 20.29 -13.45
CA PRO A 68 -12.98 20.71 -13.87
C PRO A 68 -13.24 20.56 -15.36
N LYS A 69 -12.20 20.71 -16.21
CA LYS A 69 -12.34 20.51 -17.67
C LYS A 69 -12.52 19.04 -18.01
N LEU A 70 -11.73 18.16 -17.37
CA LEU A 70 -11.86 16.71 -17.57
C LEU A 70 -13.24 16.21 -17.11
N ILE A 71 -13.78 16.74 -16.00
CA ILE A 71 -15.14 16.43 -15.55
C ILE A 71 -16.16 16.90 -16.59
N ALA A 72 -16.00 18.10 -17.16
CA ALA A 72 -16.91 18.58 -18.21
C ALA A 72 -16.88 17.69 -19.47
N GLU A 73 -15.70 17.25 -19.90
CA GLU A 73 -15.54 16.34 -21.03
C GLU A 73 -16.18 14.97 -20.76
N LEU A 74 -16.05 14.45 -19.53
CA LEU A 74 -16.72 13.22 -19.11
C LEU A 74 -18.24 13.36 -19.12
N LEU A 75 -18.79 14.49 -18.65
CA LEU A 75 -20.23 14.77 -18.68
C LEU A 75 -20.76 14.94 -20.11
N ASP A 76 -19.92 15.38 -21.06
CA ASP A 76 -20.22 15.45 -22.49
C ASP A 76 -20.14 14.09 -23.21
N GLY A 77 -19.89 13.01 -22.47
CA GLY A 77 -19.89 11.64 -22.98
C GLY A 77 -18.52 11.10 -23.42
N LYS A 78 -17.42 11.86 -23.22
CA LYS A 78 -16.07 11.41 -23.56
C LYS A 78 -15.50 10.49 -22.48
N ASN A 79 -14.76 9.47 -22.92
CA ASN A 79 -13.99 8.60 -22.04
C ASN A 79 -12.63 9.19 -21.73
N VAL A 80 -12.26 9.22 -20.45
CA VAL A 80 -10.96 9.71 -19.99
C VAL A 80 -10.19 8.56 -19.35
N ALA A 81 -8.96 8.34 -19.80
CA ALA A 81 -7.99 7.45 -19.15
C ALA A 81 -7.02 8.30 -18.32
N LEU A 82 -7.00 8.10 -16.99
CA LEU A 82 -6.02 8.72 -16.11
C LEU A 82 -4.86 7.78 -15.87
N VAL A 83 -3.63 8.26 -16.03
CA VAL A 83 -2.38 7.54 -15.79
C VAL A 83 -1.45 8.37 -14.91
N SER A 84 -0.65 7.70 -14.08
CA SER A 84 0.54 8.27 -13.41
C SER A 84 1.81 7.87 -14.13
N ASP A 85 2.93 8.40 -13.71
CA ASP A 85 4.24 8.06 -14.28
C ASP A 85 4.60 6.58 -14.02
N ALA A 86 4.16 6.01 -12.88
CA ALA A 86 4.42 4.62 -12.53
C ALA A 86 3.35 4.06 -11.58
N GLY A 87 2.74 2.92 -11.91
CA GLY A 87 1.77 2.25 -11.06
C GLY A 87 0.36 2.84 -11.14
N PHE A 88 -0.35 2.89 -10.02
CA PHE A 88 -1.74 3.35 -9.95
C PHE A 88 -1.83 4.87 -9.77
N PRO A 89 -2.57 5.59 -10.64
CA PRO A 89 -2.91 6.98 -10.36
C PRO A 89 -3.74 7.08 -9.08
N GLY A 90 -3.46 8.08 -8.24
CA GLY A 90 -4.10 8.29 -6.94
C GLY A 90 -3.49 7.47 -5.79
N ILE A 91 -2.42 6.70 -6.02
CA ILE A 91 -1.66 6.02 -4.97
C ILE A 91 -0.26 6.65 -4.91
N ALA A 92 -0.05 7.57 -4.00
CA ALA A 92 1.13 8.44 -3.88
C ALA A 92 1.36 9.42 -5.05
N ASP A 93 0.42 9.48 -5.97
CA ASP A 93 0.43 10.29 -7.19
C ASP A 93 -0.89 11.05 -7.34
N PRO A 94 -0.98 12.08 -8.21
CA PRO A 94 -2.23 12.78 -8.51
C PRO A 94 -3.28 11.81 -9.10
N GLY A 95 -4.53 12.01 -8.69
CA GLY A 95 -5.64 11.19 -9.24
C GLY A 95 -6.82 11.02 -8.28
N GLU A 96 -6.55 11.02 -6.97
CA GLU A 96 -7.59 10.89 -5.94
C GLU A 96 -8.68 11.97 -6.11
N GLN A 97 -8.28 13.24 -6.29
CA GLN A 97 -9.22 14.34 -6.45
C GLN A 97 -10.11 14.18 -7.68
N LEU A 98 -9.55 13.81 -8.84
CA LEU A 98 -10.34 13.63 -10.07
C LEU A 98 -11.31 12.45 -9.94
N ALA A 99 -10.88 11.37 -9.30
CA ALA A 99 -11.75 10.23 -9.04
C ALA A 99 -12.93 10.60 -8.11
N HIS A 100 -12.66 11.39 -7.05
CA HIS A 100 -13.67 11.89 -6.13
C HIS A 100 -14.66 12.81 -6.86
N GLU A 101 -14.18 13.82 -7.60
CA GLU A 101 -15.02 14.75 -8.38
C GLU A 101 -15.89 14.03 -9.42
N ALA A 102 -15.35 12.99 -10.07
CA ALA A 102 -16.08 12.17 -11.02
C ALA A 102 -17.21 11.37 -10.34
N ILE A 103 -16.93 10.77 -9.18
CA ILE A 103 -17.94 10.03 -8.38
C ILE A 103 -19.06 10.98 -7.93
N ASP A 104 -18.71 12.16 -7.42
CA ASP A 104 -19.69 13.16 -6.97
C ASP A 104 -20.57 13.68 -8.12
N ALA A 105 -20.02 13.74 -9.33
CA ALA A 105 -20.76 14.09 -10.54
C ALA A 105 -21.59 12.93 -11.13
N GLY A 106 -21.61 11.76 -10.48
CA GLY A 106 -22.34 10.58 -10.96
C GLY A 106 -21.70 9.90 -12.18
N ILE A 107 -20.42 10.20 -12.46
CA ILE A 107 -19.68 9.62 -13.57
C ILE A 107 -19.13 8.24 -13.16
N LYS A 108 -19.20 7.29 -14.06
CA LYS A 108 -18.66 5.95 -13.85
C LYS A 108 -17.12 6.00 -13.74
N VAL A 109 -16.57 5.49 -12.63
CA VAL A 109 -15.13 5.34 -12.42
C VAL A 109 -14.76 3.86 -12.45
N VAL A 110 -13.79 3.49 -13.28
CA VAL A 110 -13.38 2.10 -13.50
C VAL A 110 -11.87 1.96 -13.26
N PRO A 111 -11.43 1.28 -12.18
CA PRO A 111 -10.02 0.96 -11.99
C PRO A 111 -9.60 -0.19 -12.89
N LEU A 112 -8.43 -0.08 -13.51
CA LEU A 112 -7.80 -1.13 -14.30
C LEU A 112 -6.60 -1.68 -13.53
N PRO A 113 -6.59 -2.97 -13.15
CA PRO A 113 -5.50 -3.56 -12.39
C PRO A 113 -4.19 -3.55 -13.18
N GLY A 114 -3.08 -3.51 -12.46
CA GLY A 114 -1.75 -3.54 -13.04
C GLY A 114 -0.65 -3.50 -11.99
N ALA A 115 0.55 -3.09 -12.38
CA ALA A 115 1.74 -3.07 -11.54
C ALA A 115 1.55 -2.19 -10.29
N ASN A 116 2.04 -2.68 -9.14
CA ASN A 116 1.99 -1.98 -7.86
C ASN A 116 3.22 -2.35 -7.01
N ALA A 117 4.12 -1.40 -6.81
CA ALA A 117 5.37 -1.62 -6.09
C ALA A 117 5.15 -2.05 -4.63
N ALA A 118 4.15 -1.48 -3.94
CA ALA A 118 3.87 -1.81 -2.53
C ALA A 118 3.45 -3.27 -2.35
N LEU A 119 2.52 -3.75 -3.18
CA LEU A 119 2.06 -5.13 -3.11
C LEU A 119 3.12 -6.12 -3.58
N CYS A 120 3.88 -5.80 -4.64
CA CYS A 120 5.00 -6.64 -5.09
C CYS A 120 6.07 -6.77 -4.00
N ALA A 121 6.46 -5.65 -3.36
CA ALA A 121 7.39 -5.68 -2.25
C ALA A 121 6.85 -6.48 -1.06
N LEU A 122 5.58 -6.31 -0.70
CA LEU A 122 4.95 -6.99 0.44
C LEU A 122 4.97 -8.51 0.28
N ILE A 123 4.48 -9.03 -0.85
CA ILE A 123 4.41 -10.48 -1.07
C ILE A 123 5.78 -11.15 -1.17
N ALA A 124 6.81 -10.38 -1.58
CA ALA A 124 8.18 -10.86 -1.68
C ALA A 124 9.04 -10.54 -0.44
N SER A 125 8.50 -9.85 0.57
CA SER A 125 9.25 -9.42 1.76
C SER A 125 9.62 -10.56 2.70
N GLY A 126 8.77 -11.60 2.79
CA GLY A 126 8.83 -12.64 3.83
C GLY A 126 8.19 -12.22 5.16
N LEU A 127 7.59 -11.03 5.23
CA LEU A 127 6.86 -10.52 6.39
C LEU A 127 5.35 -10.81 6.26
N PRO A 128 4.57 -10.76 7.37
CA PRO A 128 3.12 -10.92 7.31
C PRO A 128 2.47 -9.97 6.33
N SER A 129 1.67 -10.50 5.42
CA SER A 129 0.99 -9.71 4.38
C SER A 129 -0.38 -9.20 4.79
N SER A 130 -0.88 -9.56 6.00
CA SER A 130 -2.17 -9.10 6.52
C SER A 130 -2.15 -9.11 8.05
N PRO A 131 -2.58 -8.02 8.71
CA PRO A 131 -2.89 -6.72 8.10
C PRO A 131 -1.63 -5.98 7.63
N PHE A 132 -1.78 -5.07 6.68
CA PHE A 132 -0.72 -4.15 6.30
C PHE A 132 -1.24 -2.70 6.22
N PHE A 133 -0.33 -1.76 6.41
CA PHE A 133 -0.59 -0.33 6.29
C PHE A 133 0.33 0.28 5.22
N PHE A 134 -0.24 0.94 4.23
CA PHE A 134 0.53 1.69 3.23
C PHE A 134 0.66 3.15 3.67
N GLY A 135 1.87 3.58 3.98
CA GLY A 135 2.19 4.93 4.42
C GLY A 135 2.74 5.86 3.33
N GLY A 136 2.99 5.33 2.12
CA GLY A 136 3.54 6.12 1.02
C GLY A 136 4.89 6.75 1.33
N PHE A 137 5.14 7.97 0.83
CA PHE A 137 6.35 8.73 1.11
C PHE A 137 6.25 9.48 2.45
N LEU A 138 7.26 9.35 3.28
CA LEU A 138 7.35 10.15 4.50
C LEU A 138 7.61 11.64 4.18
N PRO A 139 7.11 12.59 4.99
CA PRO A 139 7.27 14.02 4.79
C PRO A 139 8.74 14.44 4.62
N LYS A 140 8.98 15.44 3.77
CA LYS A 140 10.33 16.03 3.58
C LYS A 140 10.80 16.76 4.84
N SER A 141 9.90 17.43 5.55
CA SER A 141 10.19 18.11 6.81
C SER A 141 10.52 17.10 7.91
N LYS A 142 11.67 17.26 8.56
CA LYS A 142 12.12 16.38 9.65
C LYS A 142 11.13 16.33 10.82
N LYS A 143 10.50 17.46 11.15
CA LYS A 143 9.49 17.54 12.21
C LYS A 143 8.26 16.70 11.87
N ASN A 144 7.65 16.94 10.70
CA ASN A 144 6.45 16.22 10.29
C ASN A 144 6.73 14.73 10.08
N ARG A 145 7.94 14.37 9.64
CA ARG A 145 8.37 12.98 9.49
C ARG A 145 8.47 12.28 10.84
N ALA A 146 9.05 12.94 11.86
CA ALA A 146 9.11 12.41 13.20
C ALA A 146 7.70 12.23 13.83
N GLU A 147 6.80 13.18 13.59
CA GLU A 147 5.40 13.09 14.03
C GLU A 147 4.69 11.90 13.36
N GLN A 148 4.87 11.71 12.06
CA GLN A 148 4.28 10.57 11.34
C GLN A 148 4.90 9.25 11.80
N LEU A 149 6.22 9.16 11.98
CA LEU A 149 6.86 7.96 12.52
C LEU A 149 6.33 7.62 13.92
N ALA A 150 6.12 8.61 14.79
CA ALA A 150 5.52 8.39 16.10
C ALA A 150 4.09 7.84 16.01
N ALA A 151 3.28 8.36 15.10
CA ALA A 151 1.92 7.88 14.86
C ALA A 151 1.88 6.44 14.31
N LEU A 152 2.81 6.08 13.43
CA LEU A 152 2.88 4.76 12.81
C LEU A 152 3.47 3.68 13.74
N LYS A 153 4.23 4.06 14.77
CA LYS A 153 4.97 3.13 15.64
C LYS A 153 4.14 1.97 16.17
N ASN A 154 2.90 2.24 16.57
CA ASN A 154 2.04 1.30 17.29
C ASN A 154 0.93 0.71 16.39
N ILE A 155 0.99 0.91 15.10
CA ILE A 155 0.04 0.28 14.18
C ILE A 155 0.31 -1.25 14.18
N PRO A 156 -0.69 -2.09 14.52
CA PRO A 156 -0.54 -3.54 14.58
C PRO A 156 -0.60 -4.15 13.16
N SER A 157 0.36 -3.80 12.31
CA SER A 157 0.41 -4.26 10.93
C SER A 157 1.81 -4.13 10.35
N THR A 158 2.09 -4.86 9.28
CA THR A 158 3.25 -4.59 8.42
C THR A 158 3.09 -3.23 7.76
N ILE A 159 4.12 -2.39 7.81
CA ILE A 159 4.10 -1.02 7.28
C ILE A 159 4.91 -0.97 5.99
N ILE A 160 4.32 -0.36 4.95
CA ILE A 160 4.96 -0.19 3.64
C ILE A 160 5.20 1.30 3.41
N LEU A 161 6.45 1.65 3.10
CA LEU A 161 6.87 3.03 2.80
C LEU A 161 7.61 3.07 1.47
N TYR A 162 7.41 4.14 0.70
CA TYR A 162 8.27 4.47 -0.44
C TYR A 162 9.37 5.43 -0.01
N GLU A 163 10.58 5.27 -0.56
CA GLU A 163 11.65 6.21 -0.26
C GLU A 163 12.64 6.40 -1.42
N ALA A 164 13.11 7.62 -1.54
CA ALA A 164 14.10 8.01 -2.54
C ALA A 164 15.53 7.65 -2.08
N PRO A 165 16.46 7.35 -3.02
CA PRO A 165 17.80 6.87 -2.69
C PRO A 165 18.63 7.88 -1.87
N HIS A 166 18.42 9.17 -2.07
CA HIS A 166 19.13 10.20 -1.34
C HIS A 166 18.65 10.40 0.10
N ARG A 167 17.50 9.81 0.49
CA ARG A 167 16.88 9.94 1.82
C ARG A 167 16.92 8.64 2.63
N ILE A 168 17.03 7.49 1.97
CA ILE A 168 16.83 6.16 2.55
C ILE A 168 17.64 5.94 3.84
N LYS A 169 18.92 6.33 3.85
CA LYS A 169 19.78 6.16 5.03
C LYS A 169 19.32 6.99 6.22
N ASP A 170 18.92 8.24 6.00
CA ASP A 170 18.44 9.12 7.07
C ASP A 170 17.09 8.62 7.61
N VAL A 171 16.19 8.20 6.73
CA VAL A 171 14.89 7.64 7.11
C VAL A 171 15.06 6.35 7.92
N LEU A 172 15.95 5.45 7.52
CA LEU A 172 16.22 4.22 8.28
C LEU A 172 16.82 4.50 9.66
N LYS A 173 17.71 5.50 9.79
CA LYS A 173 18.22 5.95 11.11
C LYS A 173 17.10 6.50 11.99
N GLU A 174 16.18 7.27 11.43
CA GLU A 174 15.03 7.79 12.16
C GLU A 174 14.05 6.68 12.55
N ILE A 175 13.82 5.70 11.68
CA ILE A 175 13.02 4.50 11.99
C ILE A 175 13.67 3.70 13.13
N LEU A 176 14.97 3.44 13.06
CA LEU A 176 15.72 2.75 14.12
C LEU A 176 15.56 3.46 15.47
N ALA A 177 15.71 4.78 15.48
CA ALA A 177 15.58 5.59 16.70
C ALA A 177 14.15 5.59 17.25
N ALA A 178 13.13 5.65 16.38
CA ALA A 178 11.74 5.77 16.80
C ALA A 178 11.07 4.41 17.12
N TRP A 179 11.37 3.38 16.33
CA TRP A 179 10.69 2.07 16.38
C TRP A 179 11.55 0.94 16.92
N GLY A 180 12.88 1.13 17.04
CA GLY A 180 13.85 0.07 17.35
C GLY A 180 14.29 -0.71 16.10
N ASP A 181 15.08 -1.76 16.32
CA ASP A 181 15.69 -2.57 15.25
C ASP A 181 14.71 -3.65 14.73
N ARG A 182 13.71 -3.22 13.99
CA ARG A 182 12.67 -4.11 13.42
C ARG A 182 13.21 -4.88 12.24
N GLN A 183 12.61 -6.04 11.98
CA GLN A 183 12.79 -6.76 10.72
C GLN A 183 12.18 -5.95 9.58
N LEU A 184 12.87 -5.91 8.44
CA LEU A 184 12.40 -5.26 7.23
C LEU A 184 12.86 -5.99 5.97
N ALA A 185 12.15 -5.73 4.88
CA ALA A 185 12.64 -5.94 3.53
C ALA A 185 12.75 -4.59 2.80
N ALA A 186 13.87 -4.34 2.15
CA ALA A 186 14.05 -3.21 1.26
C ALA A 186 14.09 -3.71 -0.18
N ALA A 187 13.01 -3.50 -0.92
CA ALA A 187 12.94 -3.78 -2.35
C ALA A 187 13.45 -2.55 -3.11
N ARG A 188 14.43 -2.75 -3.99
CA ARG A 188 15.06 -1.72 -4.80
C ARG A 188 14.82 -2.01 -6.27
N GLU A 189 14.46 -0.99 -7.05
CA GLU A 189 14.33 -1.06 -8.51
C GLU A 189 13.41 -2.21 -8.96
N LEU A 190 12.27 -2.40 -8.28
CA LEU A 190 11.30 -3.45 -8.59
C LEU A 190 10.95 -3.48 -10.08
N THR A 191 10.91 -4.67 -10.66
CA THR A 191 10.66 -5.00 -12.06
C THR A 191 11.74 -4.53 -13.06
N LYS A 192 12.72 -3.72 -12.62
CA LYS A 192 13.81 -3.22 -13.46
C LYS A 192 14.96 -4.22 -13.53
N LEU A 193 15.92 -3.98 -14.45
CA LEU A 193 17.09 -4.84 -14.68
C LEU A 193 17.93 -5.08 -13.41
N HIS A 194 17.95 -4.13 -12.49
CA HIS A 194 18.71 -4.20 -11.25
C HIS A 194 17.82 -4.37 -10.02
N GLU A 195 16.71 -5.09 -10.18
CA GLU A 195 15.84 -5.46 -9.07
C GLU A 195 16.65 -6.20 -7.98
N GLU A 196 16.52 -5.75 -6.76
CA GLU A 196 17.23 -6.32 -5.63
C GLU A 196 16.37 -6.26 -4.35
N PHE A 197 16.47 -7.30 -3.52
CA PHE A 197 15.84 -7.36 -2.22
C PHE A 197 16.89 -7.56 -1.12
N PHE A 198 16.95 -6.65 -0.19
CA PHE A 198 17.54 -6.87 1.12
C PHE A 198 16.47 -7.38 2.09
N ARG A 199 16.81 -8.33 2.97
CA ARG A 199 15.94 -8.80 4.06
C ARG A 199 16.78 -8.98 5.30
N GLY A 200 16.33 -8.41 6.44
CA GLY A 200 17.07 -8.42 7.70
C GLY A 200 16.54 -7.34 8.64
N SER A 201 17.34 -6.95 9.62
CA SER A 201 16.99 -5.84 10.52
C SER A 201 17.28 -4.46 9.90
N VAL A 202 16.74 -3.41 10.52
CA VAL A 202 17.02 -2.01 10.11
C VAL A 202 18.53 -1.72 10.20
N THR A 203 19.21 -2.22 11.25
CA THR A 203 20.66 -2.06 11.44
C THR A 203 21.44 -2.75 10.33
N GLU A 204 21.09 -3.97 9.98
CA GLU A 204 21.72 -4.71 8.89
C GLU A 204 21.47 -4.05 7.52
N CYS A 205 20.28 -3.49 7.31
CA CYS A 205 19.97 -2.72 6.10
C CYS A 205 20.83 -1.45 5.97
N LEU A 206 21.05 -0.75 7.07
CA LEU A 206 21.95 0.40 7.09
C LEU A 206 23.39 -0.01 6.72
N ALA A 207 23.89 -1.13 7.26
CA ALA A 207 25.22 -1.66 6.92
C ALA A 207 25.30 -2.06 5.43
N TRP A 208 24.26 -2.71 4.90
CA TRP A 208 24.18 -3.04 3.47
C TRP A 208 24.24 -1.79 2.58
N LEU A 209 23.51 -0.72 2.94
CA LEU A 209 23.53 0.55 2.21
C LEU A 209 24.85 1.33 2.38
N GLU A 210 25.62 1.09 3.44
CA GLU A 210 26.98 1.69 3.57
C GLU A 210 27.99 1.03 2.61
N ALA A 211 27.84 -0.27 2.33
CA ALA A 211 28.69 -0.98 1.39
C ALA A 211 28.44 -0.60 -0.08
N GLN A 212 27.25 -0.04 -0.39
CA GLN A 212 26.86 0.32 -1.75
C GLN A 212 26.14 1.68 -1.73
N PRO A 213 26.51 2.64 -2.60
CA PRO A 213 25.76 3.88 -2.72
C PRO A 213 24.31 3.59 -3.12
N PRO A 214 23.30 4.06 -2.36
CA PRO A 214 21.90 3.83 -2.70
C PRO A 214 21.56 4.51 -4.04
N ARG A 215 21.00 3.72 -4.95
CA ARG A 215 20.55 4.17 -6.28
C ARG A 215 19.15 3.63 -6.52
N GLY A 216 18.40 4.30 -7.39
CA GLY A 216 17.05 3.90 -7.75
C GLY A 216 16.04 4.13 -6.63
N GLU A 217 14.86 3.57 -6.77
CA GLU A 217 13.72 3.75 -5.89
C GLU A 217 13.60 2.58 -4.91
N PHE A 218 13.19 2.88 -3.70
CA PHE A 218 13.03 1.90 -2.64
C PHE A 218 11.58 1.76 -2.18
N CYS A 219 11.14 0.52 -2.01
CA CYS A 219 9.96 0.18 -1.27
C CYS A 219 10.37 -0.58 0.01
N LEU A 220 10.12 0.02 1.17
CA LEU A 220 10.41 -0.56 2.46
C LEU A 220 9.18 -1.28 2.99
N VAL A 221 9.32 -2.53 3.37
CA VAL A 221 8.31 -3.32 4.08
C VAL A 221 8.85 -3.61 5.46
N ILE A 222 8.19 -3.11 6.51
CA ILE A 222 8.72 -3.10 7.87
C ILE A 222 7.75 -3.87 8.77
N ALA A 223 8.28 -4.81 9.55
CA ALA A 223 7.49 -5.59 10.49
C ALA A 223 6.81 -4.72 11.55
N GLN A 224 5.66 -5.16 12.04
CA GLN A 224 5.04 -4.57 13.22
C GLN A 224 5.98 -4.61 14.45
N GLY A 225 5.73 -3.77 15.45
CA GLY A 225 6.54 -3.74 16.67
C GLY A 225 6.35 -5.00 17.53
N GLU A 226 7.41 -5.49 18.15
CA GLU A 226 7.40 -6.68 19.01
C GLU A 226 6.40 -6.59 20.17
N ALA A 227 6.14 -5.40 20.72
CA ALA A 227 5.15 -5.20 21.75
C ALA A 227 3.73 -5.64 21.31
N ASN A 228 3.40 -5.42 20.03
CA ASN A 228 2.12 -5.87 19.46
C ASN A 228 2.15 -7.38 19.12
N MET A 229 3.31 -7.93 18.77
CA MET A 229 3.45 -9.38 18.54
C MET A 229 3.39 -10.16 19.86
N GLN A 230 3.91 -9.60 20.95
CA GLN A 230 3.85 -10.24 22.27
C GLN A 230 2.45 -10.24 22.88
N GLU A 231 1.63 -9.22 22.58
CA GLU A 231 0.21 -9.23 22.94
C GLU A 231 -0.60 -10.27 22.14
N GLU A 232 -0.28 -10.48 20.86
CA GLU A 232 -0.92 -11.53 20.04
C GLU A 232 -0.41 -12.95 20.39
N THR A 233 0.89 -13.10 20.76
CA THR A 233 1.47 -14.39 21.16
C THR A 233 1.32 -14.69 22.64
N GLN A 234 1.13 -13.68 23.49
CA GLN A 234 0.80 -13.80 24.91
C GLN A 234 -0.72 -13.72 25.19
N ALA A 235 -1.54 -13.64 24.18
CA ALA A 235 -2.92 -14.03 24.33
C ALA A 235 -2.90 -15.52 24.71
N ALA A 236 -2.75 -15.82 26.01
CA ALA A 236 -2.82 -17.16 26.56
C ALA A 236 -3.97 -17.89 25.88
N ASP A 237 -3.76 -19.14 25.48
CA ASP A 237 -4.82 -19.93 24.86
C ASP A 237 -6.09 -19.73 25.73
N PRO A 238 -7.23 -19.34 25.13
CA PRO A 238 -8.45 -19.18 25.88
C PRO A 238 -8.76 -20.38 26.80
N LEU A 239 -8.22 -21.54 26.47
CA LEU A 239 -8.34 -22.73 27.31
C LEU A 239 -7.50 -22.64 28.60
N ASP A 240 -6.30 -22.08 28.53
CA ASP A 240 -5.46 -21.85 29.72
C ASP A 240 -6.07 -20.82 30.68
N GLU A 241 -6.74 -19.77 30.13
CA GLU A 241 -7.51 -18.83 30.97
C GLU A 241 -8.68 -19.51 31.67
N VAL A 242 -9.39 -20.41 30.98
CA VAL A 242 -10.47 -21.21 31.60
C VAL A 242 -9.91 -22.05 32.74
N LYS A 243 -8.78 -22.76 32.51
CA LYS A 243 -8.14 -23.59 33.55
C LYS A 243 -7.67 -22.76 34.74
N ALA A 244 -7.08 -21.58 34.48
CA ALA A 244 -6.64 -20.67 35.54
C ALA A 244 -7.81 -20.18 36.42
N LEU A 245 -8.95 -19.82 35.81
CA LEU A 245 -10.15 -19.40 36.56
C LEU A 245 -10.75 -20.55 37.37
N ILE A 246 -10.74 -21.77 36.84
CA ILE A 246 -11.19 -22.98 37.58
C ILE A 246 -10.24 -23.24 38.75
N ALA A 247 -8.92 -23.13 38.54
CA ALA A 247 -7.94 -23.30 39.64
C ALA A 247 -8.07 -22.24 40.75
N GLN A 248 -8.59 -21.06 40.42
CA GLN A 248 -8.94 -20.00 41.40
C GLN A 248 -10.29 -20.22 42.10
N GLY A 249 -10.96 -21.34 41.82
CA GLY A 249 -12.22 -21.70 42.50
C GLY A 249 -13.49 -21.29 41.73
N MET A 250 -13.38 -20.80 40.51
CA MET A 250 -14.55 -20.46 39.71
C MET A 250 -15.21 -21.73 39.15
N ASP A 251 -16.55 -21.76 39.15
CA ASP A 251 -17.31 -22.87 38.52
C ASP A 251 -16.96 -23.01 37.04
N LYS A 252 -16.75 -24.25 36.57
CA LYS A 252 -16.37 -24.61 35.21
C LYS A 252 -17.27 -23.95 34.13
N LYS A 253 -18.59 -23.93 34.37
CA LYS A 253 -19.57 -23.34 33.46
C LYS A 253 -19.49 -21.81 33.42
N ALA A 254 -19.16 -21.18 34.53
CA ALA A 254 -18.96 -19.74 34.67
C ALA A 254 -17.65 -19.30 33.99
N ALA A 255 -16.54 -20.02 34.24
CA ALA A 255 -15.24 -19.76 33.63
C ALA A 255 -15.32 -19.83 32.09
N LEU A 256 -15.93 -20.90 31.55
CA LEU A 256 -16.15 -21.05 30.11
C LEU A 256 -17.02 -19.93 29.51
N ALA A 257 -18.04 -19.45 30.22
CA ALA A 257 -18.90 -18.37 29.73
C ALA A 257 -18.17 -17.02 29.74
N GLN A 258 -17.38 -16.78 30.77
CA GLN A 258 -16.60 -15.55 30.91
C GLN A 258 -15.54 -15.42 29.83
N VAL A 259 -14.73 -16.47 29.63
CA VAL A 259 -13.65 -16.45 28.61
C VAL A 259 -14.23 -16.45 27.19
N ALA A 260 -15.27 -17.23 26.91
CA ALA A 260 -15.95 -17.24 25.61
C ALA A 260 -16.45 -15.83 25.22
N LYS A 261 -17.03 -15.09 26.18
CA LYS A 261 -17.50 -13.72 25.98
C LYS A 261 -16.34 -12.74 25.78
N ALA A 262 -15.28 -12.85 26.60
CA ALA A 262 -14.12 -11.95 26.57
C ALA A 262 -13.32 -12.11 25.29
N ARG A 263 -13.11 -13.36 24.85
CA ARG A 263 -12.30 -13.72 23.67
C ARG A 263 -13.11 -13.85 22.37
N LYS A 264 -14.44 -13.65 22.42
CA LYS A 264 -15.36 -13.77 21.28
C LYS A 264 -15.25 -15.14 20.57
N VAL A 265 -15.01 -16.20 21.33
CA VAL A 265 -14.94 -17.59 20.81
C VAL A 265 -16.20 -18.36 21.22
N PRO A 266 -16.66 -19.34 20.42
CA PRO A 266 -17.82 -20.15 20.77
C PRO A 266 -17.59 -20.94 22.07
N LYS A 267 -18.47 -20.79 23.07
CA LYS A 267 -18.37 -21.53 24.34
C LYS A 267 -18.29 -23.05 24.15
N ARG A 268 -18.98 -23.57 23.13
CA ARG A 268 -18.99 -25.01 22.81
C ARG A 268 -17.61 -25.49 22.37
N GLU A 269 -16.85 -24.68 21.66
CA GLU A 269 -15.49 -25.00 21.20
C GLU A 269 -14.55 -25.14 22.40
N LEU A 270 -14.55 -24.14 23.30
CA LEU A 270 -13.76 -24.20 24.54
C LEU A 270 -14.13 -25.40 25.42
N TYR A 271 -15.41 -25.72 25.49
CA TYR A 271 -15.89 -26.88 26.25
C TYR A 271 -15.36 -28.20 25.66
N ASN A 272 -15.42 -28.38 24.34
CA ASN A 272 -14.94 -29.60 23.70
C ASN A 272 -13.40 -29.75 23.87
N ARG A 273 -12.64 -28.68 23.67
CA ARG A 273 -11.18 -28.67 23.89
C ARG A 273 -10.80 -28.98 25.34
N LEU A 274 -11.58 -28.52 26.30
CA LEU A 274 -11.33 -28.80 27.71
C LEU A 274 -11.61 -30.28 28.06
N LEU A 275 -12.56 -30.93 27.36
CA LEU A 275 -12.85 -32.37 27.53
C LEU A 275 -11.80 -33.27 26.86
N ASP A 276 -11.19 -32.82 25.74
CA ASP A 276 -10.17 -33.56 25.01
C ASP A 276 -8.83 -33.64 25.79
N GLU A 277 -8.66 -32.77 26.80
CA GLU A 277 -7.46 -32.72 27.63
C GLU A 277 -7.65 -33.25 29.06
N GLU A 278 -8.88 -33.61 29.49
CA GLU A 278 -9.21 -34.31 30.74
C GLU A 278 -9.17 -35.83 30.54
#